data_ea4c7c6cfeb617215d1a9e370c203346
#
_entry.id   ea4c7c6cfeb617215d1a9e370c203346
#
_cell.length_a   1.000
_cell.length_b   1.000
_cell.length_c   1.000
_cell.angle_alpha   90.00
_cell.angle_beta   90.00
_cell.angle_gamma   90.00
#
_symmetry.space_group_name_H-M   'P 1'
#
loop_
_entity.id
_entity.type
_entity.pdbx_description
1 polymer ?
#
loop_
_entity_poly.entity_id
_entity_poly.type
_entity_poly.pdbx_seq_one_letter_code
_entity_poly.pdbx_strand_id
1 'polypeptide(L)'
;MIHRANECKSEVREAMRGGDKSVKITHFFDENNELMSPTRLCAQLDLEPGASIGFHTHENEEEMFVVLSGKALINDNGTEVEVAAGDTILTGNGAGHAVKSLGPDTLRMLAVIVPFAK
;
A
#
# COMPACT_ATOMS: atom_id res chain seq x y z
N MET A 1 11.05 -3.98 20.26
CA MET A 1 11.49 -4.67 19.03
C MET A 1 11.91 -3.64 17.99
N ILE A 2 13.09 -3.80 17.45
CA ILE A 2 13.62 -2.90 16.43
C ILE A 2 14.12 -3.74 15.27
N HIS A 3 13.67 -3.42 14.05
CA HIS A 3 14.24 -3.95 12.82
C HIS A 3 15.02 -2.85 12.13
N ARG A 4 16.26 -3.15 11.74
CA ARG A 4 16.99 -2.25 10.85
C ARG A 4 16.41 -2.39 9.44
N ALA A 5 16.56 -1.36 8.61
CA ALA A 5 15.98 -1.34 7.27
C ALA A 5 16.37 -2.58 6.44
N ASN A 6 17.64 -3.01 6.55
CA ASN A 6 18.14 -4.17 5.79
C ASN A 6 17.73 -5.51 6.39
N GLU A 7 17.03 -5.52 7.51
CA GLU A 7 16.51 -6.74 8.15
C GLU A 7 15.06 -7.01 7.79
N CYS A 8 14.36 -6.02 7.25
CA CYS A 8 12.97 -6.17 6.86
C CYS A 8 12.87 -7.04 5.61
N LYS A 9 11.94 -8.01 5.65
CA LYS A 9 11.73 -8.90 4.51
C LYS A 9 10.98 -8.18 3.40
N SER A 10 11.40 -8.39 2.16
CA SER A 10 10.71 -7.82 1.02
C SER A 10 10.32 -8.91 0.03
N GLU A 11 9.29 -8.62 -0.74
CA GLU A 11 8.81 -9.45 -1.84
C GLU A 11 8.45 -8.54 -3.01
N VAL A 12 8.43 -9.11 -4.20
CA VAL A 12 8.02 -8.41 -5.42
C VAL A 12 6.81 -9.12 -5.99
N ARG A 13 5.74 -8.37 -6.24
CA ARG A 13 4.53 -8.89 -6.87
C ARG A 13 4.35 -8.29 -8.24
N GLU A 14 4.30 -9.18 -9.25
CA GLU A 14 4.04 -8.80 -10.63
C GLU A 14 2.54 -8.61 -10.83
N ALA A 15 2.15 -7.56 -11.57
CA ALA A 15 0.76 -7.29 -11.93
C ALA A 15 -0.19 -7.36 -10.72
N MET A 16 0.18 -6.73 -9.62
CA MET A 16 -0.58 -6.79 -8.37
C MET A 16 -2.01 -6.32 -8.58
N ARG A 17 -2.98 -7.18 -8.24
CA ARG A 17 -4.41 -6.93 -8.45
C ARG A 17 -4.75 -6.59 -9.90
N GLY A 18 -3.98 -7.09 -10.87
CA GLY A 18 -4.17 -6.79 -12.28
C GLY A 18 -3.54 -5.49 -12.76
N GLY A 19 -2.69 -4.88 -11.93
CA GLY A 19 -1.97 -3.65 -12.29
C GLY A 19 -0.81 -3.89 -13.23
N ASP A 20 -0.07 -2.84 -13.54
CA ASP A 20 1.07 -2.85 -14.44
C ASP A 20 2.39 -2.96 -13.68
N LYS A 21 3.36 -3.61 -14.29
CA LYS A 21 4.71 -3.79 -13.75
C LYS A 21 4.66 -4.50 -12.40
N SER A 22 5.57 -4.16 -11.50
CA SER A 22 5.69 -4.82 -10.21
C SER A 22 5.66 -3.83 -9.05
N VAL A 23 5.31 -4.37 -7.87
CA VAL A 23 5.32 -3.63 -6.60
C VAL A 23 6.28 -4.35 -5.69
N LYS A 24 7.24 -3.62 -5.12
CA LYS A 24 8.09 -4.13 -4.06
C LYS A 24 7.43 -3.86 -2.73
N ILE A 25 7.20 -4.91 -1.95
CA ILE A 25 6.57 -4.82 -0.63
C ILE A 25 7.64 -5.14 0.40
N THR A 26 7.96 -4.18 1.27
CA THR A 26 8.89 -4.38 2.37
C THR A 26 8.08 -4.45 3.67
N HIS A 27 8.03 -5.61 4.28
CA HIS A 27 7.26 -5.84 5.50
C HIS A 27 8.03 -5.30 6.70
N PHE A 28 7.47 -4.32 7.39
CA PHE A 28 8.09 -3.76 8.59
C PHE A 28 7.95 -4.70 9.77
N PHE A 29 6.78 -5.33 9.91
CA PHE A 29 6.53 -6.31 10.95
C PHE A 29 5.73 -7.47 10.38
N ASP A 30 6.05 -8.68 10.82
CA ASP A 30 5.40 -9.90 10.35
C ASP A 30 4.05 -10.06 11.04
N GLU A 31 2.98 -10.13 10.26
CA GLU A 31 1.63 -10.28 10.80
C GLU A 31 1.41 -11.61 11.54
N ASN A 32 2.15 -12.64 11.18
CA ASN A 32 1.97 -13.97 11.74
C ASN A 32 2.82 -14.24 12.97
N ASN A 33 3.98 -13.59 13.09
CA ASN A 33 4.95 -13.92 14.12
C ASN A 33 5.27 -12.77 15.09
N GLU A 34 4.99 -11.53 14.69
CA GLU A 34 5.38 -10.36 15.48
C GLU A 34 4.21 -9.50 15.93
N LEU A 35 3.25 -9.24 15.03
CA LEU A 35 2.11 -8.43 15.37
C LEU A 35 1.09 -9.25 16.17
N MET A 36 0.73 -8.78 17.34
CA MET A 36 -0.27 -9.42 18.21
C MET A 36 -1.67 -8.87 17.96
N SER A 37 -1.76 -7.71 17.33
CA SER A 37 -3.03 -7.11 16.90
C SER A 37 -3.56 -7.84 15.66
N PRO A 38 -4.81 -7.65 15.28
CA PRO A 38 -5.34 -8.24 14.04
C PRO A 38 -4.81 -7.57 12.76
N THR A 39 -3.87 -6.62 12.88
CA THR A 39 -3.25 -5.94 11.74
C THR A 39 -2.74 -6.96 10.73
N ARG A 40 -3.20 -6.83 9.47
CA ARG A 40 -2.92 -7.80 8.42
C ARG A 40 -1.74 -7.40 7.53
N LEU A 41 -1.36 -6.13 7.55
CA LEU A 41 -0.24 -5.60 6.79
C LEU A 41 0.30 -4.37 7.49
N CYS A 42 1.61 -4.28 7.58
CA CYS A 42 2.34 -3.06 7.97
C CYS A 42 3.61 -3.05 7.13
N ALA A 43 3.60 -2.32 6.02
CA ALA A 43 4.63 -2.45 5.01
C ALA A 43 4.87 -1.14 4.25
N GLN A 44 6.00 -1.09 3.57
CA GLN A 44 6.31 -0.06 2.60
C GLN A 44 6.11 -0.63 1.20
N LEU A 45 5.41 0.13 0.36
CA LEU A 45 5.20 -0.22 -1.04
C LEU A 45 6.04 0.71 -1.91
N ASP A 46 6.85 0.13 -2.79
CA ASP A 46 7.63 0.88 -3.77
C ASP A 46 7.11 0.55 -5.17
N LEU A 47 6.70 1.59 -5.90
CA LEU A 47 6.22 1.50 -7.27
C LEU A 47 7.05 2.42 -8.15
N GLU A 48 7.80 1.84 -9.10
CA GLU A 48 8.52 2.65 -10.08
C GLU A 48 7.53 3.38 -10.99
N PRO A 49 7.96 4.43 -11.72
CA PRO A 49 7.05 5.15 -12.62
C PRO A 49 6.33 4.21 -13.58
N GLY A 50 5.02 4.34 -13.66
CA GLY A 50 4.16 3.50 -14.50
C GLY A 50 3.70 2.20 -13.85
N ALA A 51 4.28 1.80 -12.72
CA ALA A 51 3.79 0.65 -11.97
C ALA A 51 2.46 0.99 -11.31
N SER A 52 1.61 -0.01 -11.16
CA SER A 52 0.29 0.21 -10.57
C SER A 52 -0.22 -1.00 -9.81
N ILE A 53 -1.14 -0.73 -8.88
CA ILE A 53 -1.94 -1.73 -8.19
C ILE A 53 -3.35 -1.58 -8.74
N GLY A 54 -3.91 -2.67 -9.30
CA GLY A 54 -5.24 -2.64 -9.89
C GLY A 54 -6.34 -2.42 -8.86
N PHE A 55 -7.51 -2.01 -9.35
CA PHE A 55 -8.65 -1.72 -8.49
C PHE A 55 -9.11 -2.96 -7.73
N HIS A 56 -9.29 -2.82 -6.42
CA HIS A 56 -9.80 -3.88 -5.55
C HIS A 56 -10.50 -3.25 -4.35
N THR A 57 -11.38 -4.02 -3.72
CA THR A 57 -12.16 -3.56 -2.57
C THR A 57 -11.60 -4.14 -1.28
N HIS A 58 -11.84 -3.43 -0.17
CA HIS A 58 -11.49 -3.87 1.17
C HIS A 58 -12.77 -4.12 1.97
N GLU A 59 -13.09 -5.41 2.13
CA GLU A 59 -14.26 -5.87 2.87
C GLU A 59 -13.87 -6.24 4.30
N ASN A 60 -14.60 -5.74 5.28
CA ASN A 60 -14.39 -6.02 6.71
C ASN A 60 -13.00 -5.59 7.20
N GLU A 61 -12.39 -4.64 6.55
CA GLU A 61 -11.09 -4.09 6.90
C GLU A 61 -10.94 -2.69 6.32
N GLU A 62 -9.93 -1.99 6.78
CA GLU A 62 -9.54 -0.72 6.17
C GLU A 62 -8.05 -0.71 5.88
N GLU A 63 -7.66 0.01 4.85
CA GLU A 63 -6.26 0.23 4.51
C GLU A 63 -5.94 1.72 4.57
N MET A 64 -4.82 2.03 5.23
CA MET A 64 -4.28 3.38 5.32
C MET A 64 -3.03 3.47 4.48
N PHE A 65 -2.98 4.45 3.57
CA PHE A 65 -1.76 4.81 2.85
C PHE A 65 -1.26 6.15 3.34
N VAL A 66 0.05 6.25 3.51
CA VAL A 66 0.75 7.53 3.68
C VAL A 66 1.77 7.63 2.57
N VAL A 67 1.68 8.65 1.73
CA VAL A 67 2.65 8.87 0.66
C VAL A 67 3.91 9.45 1.28
N LEU A 68 5.04 8.72 1.13
CA LEU A 68 6.33 9.12 1.69
C LEU A 68 7.16 9.88 0.66
N SER A 69 7.09 9.47 -0.61
CA SER A 69 7.78 10.14 -1.72
C SER A 69 7.09 9.82 -3.03
N GLY A 70 7.32 10.65 -4.04
CA GLY A 70 6.75 10.46 -5.37
C GLY A 70 5.34 11.01 -5.50
N LYS A 71 4.71 10.68 -6.61
CA LYS A 71 3.33 11.10 -6.95
C LYS A 71 2.54 9.91 -7.44
N ALA A 72 1.26 9.90 -7.13
CA ALA A 72 0.37 8.82 -7.55
C ALA A 72 -0.96 9.38 -8.03
N LEU A 73 -1.58 8.63 -8.95
CA LEU A 73 -2.98 8.79 -9.27
C LEU A 73 -3.73 7.70 -8.49
N ILE A 74 -4.58 8.12 -7.59
CA ILE A 74 -5.39 7.22 -6.78
C ILE A 74 -6.80 7.18 -7.36
N ASN A 75 -7.31 5.98 -7.62
CA ASN A 75 -8.73 5.80 -7.84
C ASN A 75 -9.33 5.57 -6.45
N ASP A 76 -10.00 6.59 -5.92
CA ASP A 76 -10.62 6.54 -4.60
C ASP A 76 -12.09 6.22 -4.78
N ASN A 77 -12.40 4.95 -4.72
CA ASN A 77 -13.77 4.43 -4.85
C ASN A 77 -14.50 4.97 -6.09
N GLY A 78 -13.78 5.08 -7.20
CA GLY A 78 -14.31 5.56 -8.48
C GLY A 78 -13.93 6.98 -8.86
N THR A 79 -13.38 7.77 -7.96
CA THR A 79 -12.93 9.14 -8.24
C THR A 79 -11.42 9.17 -8.31
N GLU A 80 -10.87 9.66 -9.42
CA GLU A 80 -9.42 9.76 -9.58
C GLU A 80 -8.90 11.05 -8.98
N VAL A 81 -7.88 10.93 -8.11
CA VAL A 81 -7.26 12.06 -7.41
C VAL A 81 -5.75 11.89 -7.45
N GLU A 82 -5.05 12.95 -7.81
CA GLU A 82 -3.58 12.96 -7.76
C GLU A 82 -3.13 13.32 -6.35
N VAL A 83 -2.17 12.55 -5.83
CA VAL A 83 -1.61 12.73 -4.48
C VAL A 83 -0.08 12.80 -4.55
N ALA A 84 0.53 13.37 -3.51
CA ALA A 84 1.96 13.55 -3.39
C ALA A 84 2.41 13.32 -1.95
N ALA A 85 3.73 13.43 -1.71
CA ALA A 85 4.32 13.19 -0.39
C ALA A 85 3.60 13.96 0.72
N GLY A 86 3.26 13.26 1.79
CA GLY A 86 2.53 13.79 2.94
C GLY A 86 1.03 13.57 2.87
N ASP A 87 0.48 13.21 1.70
CA ASP A 87 -0.94 12.93 1.57
C ASP A 87 -1.27 11.55 2.13
N THR A 88 -2.48 11.42 2.65
CA THR A 88 -2.96 10.18 3.25
C THR A 88 -4.27 9.72 2.61
N ILE A 89 -4.45 8.41 2.51
CA ILE A 89 -5.64 7.82 1.91
C ILE A 89 -6.19 6.75 2.87
N LEU A 90 -7.48 6.77 3.12
CA LEU A 90 -8.15 5.74 3.90
C LEU A 90 -9.19 5.06 3.02
N THR A 91 -9.11 3.74 2.90
CA THR A 91 -10.02 2.95 2.09
C THR A 91 -10.49 1.74 2.88
N GLY A 92 -11.80 1.54 2.96
CA GLY A 92 -12.32 0.39 3.66
C GLY A 92 -13.84 0.37 3.70
N ASN A 93 -14.38 -0.55 4.46
CA ASN A 93 -15.80 -0.77 4.64
C ASN A 93 -16.53 -0.97 3.30
N GLY A 94 -15.95 -1.81 2.43
CA GLY A 94 -16.51 -2.11 1.12
C GLY A 94 -16.07 -1.18 0.01
N ALA A 95 -15.40 -0.08 0.33
CA ALA A 95 -14.84 0.82 -0.67
C ALA A 95 -13.63 0.19 -1.37
N GLY A 96 -13.34 0.63 -2.56
CA GLY A 96 -12.21 0.15 -3.33
C GLY A 96 -11.25 1.25 -3.72
N HIS A 97 -10.05 0.84 -4.14
CA HIS A 97 -9.05 1.77 -4.63
C HIS A 97 -8.12 1.13 -5.66
N ALA A 98 -7.44 1.99 -6.40
CA ALA A 98 -6.33 1.62 -7.27
C ALA A 98 -5.25 2.69 -7.13
N VAL A 99 -4.00 2.31 -7.44
CA VAL A 99 -2.84 3.20 -7.32
C VAL A 99 -2.01 3.12 -8.58
N LYS A 100 -1.60 4.27 -9.13
CA LYS A 100 -0.67 4.33 -10.25
C LYS A 100 0.46 5.31 -9.92
N SER A 101 1.71 4.85 -10.04
CA SER A 101 2.87 5.71 -9.87
C SER A 101 3.04 6.60 -11.11
N LEU A 102 3.05 7.91 -10.90
CA LEU A 102 3.13 8.86 -12.00
C LEU A 102 4.57 9.21 -12.39
N GLY A 103 5.53 9.02 -11.49
CA GLY A 103 6.90 9.45 -11.73
C GLY A 103 7.07 10.97 -11.62
N PRO A 104 8.26 11.49 -11.93
CA PRO A 104 9.46 10.74 -12.38
C PRO A 104 10.13 9.91 -11.28
N ASP A 105 9.81 10.16 -10.02
CA ASP A 105 10.40 9.43 -8.90
C ASP A 105 9.60 8.19 -8.56
N THR A 106 10.25 7.22 -7.91
CA THR A 106 9.57 6.05 -7.37
C THR A 106 8.54 6.49 -6.34
N LEU A 107 7.32 6.01 -6.48
CA LEU A 107 6.29 6.19 -5.47
C LEU A 107 6.60 5.28 -4.28
N ARG A 108 6.64 5.86 -3.10
CA ARG A 108 6.88 5.11 -1.87
C ARG A 108 5.79 5.45 -0.88
N MET A 109 5.10 4.42 -0.38
CA MET A 109 3.99 4.57 0.55
C MET A 109 4.15 3.65 1.74
N LEU A 110 3.74 4.13 2.92
CA LEU A 110 3.44 3.26 4.04
C LEU A 110 2.02 2.73 3.85
N ALA A 111 1.83 1.42 4.02
CA ALA A 111 0.54 0.76 3.94
C ALA A 111 0.26 -0.03 5.20
N VAL A 112 -0.90 0.18 5.80
CA VAL A 112 -1.36 -0.55 6.98
C VAL A 112 -2.78 -1.03 6.72
N ILE A 113 -3.01 -2.34 6.91
CA ILE A 113 -4.35 -2.93 6.79
C ILE A 113 -4.77 -3.49 8.14
N VAL A 114 -5.91 -3.03 8.63
CA VAL A 114 -6.47 -3.46 9.91
C VAL A 114 -7.87 -3.99 9.69
N PRO A 115 -8.11 -5.30 9.94
CA PRO A 115 -9.45 -5.85 9.92
C PRO A 115 -10.31 -5.25 11.03
N PHE A 116 -11.60 -5.13 10.77
CA PHE A 116 -12.54 -4.70 11.80
C PHE A 116 -12.67 -5.80 12.85
N ALA A 117 -12.61 -5.41 14.12
CA ALA A 117 -12.78 -6.34 15.22
C ALA A 117 -14.22 -6.84 15.27
N LYS A 118 -14.38 -8.12 15.41
CA LYS A 118 -15.69 -8.77 15.53
C LYS A 118 -15.64 -9.83 16.59
#